data_10d9ec4e611248618559f6550b52387c
#
_entry.id   10d9ec4e611248618559f6550b52387c
#
_cell.length_a   1.000
_cell.length_b   1.000
_cell.length_c   1.000
_cell.angle_alpha   90.00
_cell.angle_beta   90.00
_cell.angle_gamma   90.00
#
_symmetry.space_group_name_H-M   'P 1'
#
loop_
_entity.id
_entity.type
_entity.pdbx_description
1 polymer ?
#
loop_
_entity_poly.entity_id
_entity_poly.type
_entity_poly.pdbx_seq_one_letter_code
_entity_poly.pdbx_strand_id
1 'polypeptide(L)'
;MNLKQISVIIIVKNAEQTLLECLNSLKDFDEIILLNNESIDNTLNIANEFKKDFANLYIYHNAFIGFGALKNLALSYAKNDWILSID
;
A
#
# COMPACT_ATOMS: atom_id res chain seq x y z
N MET A 1 -18.29 9.53 -6.73
CA MET A 1 -17.59 8.25 -6.53
C MET A 1 -17.48 7.97 -5.05
N ASN A 2 -17.67 6.72 -4.66
CA ASN A 2 -17.63 6.29 -3.26
C ASN A 2 -16.26 5.71 -2.94
N LEU A 3 -15.66 6.09 -1.81
CA LEU A 3 -14.37 5.53 -1.37
C LEU A 3 -14.41 4.01 -1.22
N LYS A 4 -15.59 3.43 -0.99
CA LYS A 4 -15.80 1.98 -0.93
C LYS A 4 -15.66 1.27 -2.27
N GLN A 5 -15.39 2.00 -3.35
CA GLN A 5 -15.22 1.45 -4.69
C GLN A 5 -13.82 1.67 -5.23
N ILE A 6 -12.91 2.16 -4.38
CA ILE A 6 -11.55 2.52 -4.79
C ILE A 6 -10.54 1.65 -4.07
N SER A 7 -9.61 1.07 -4.83
CA SER A 7 -8.42 0.42 -4.31
C SER A 7 -7.25 1.39 -4.43
N VAL A 8 -6.49 1.54 -3.34
CA VAL A 8 -5.26 2.33 -3.35
C VAL A 8 -4.10 1.38 -3.51
N ILE A 9 -3.15 1.69 -4.39
CA ILE A 9 -1.89 0.98 -4.45
C ILE A 9 -0.75 1.91 -4.08
N ILE A 10 0.16 1.41 -3.25
CA ILE A 10 1.33 2.16 -2.81
C ILE A 10 2.53 1.21 -2.76
N ILE A 11 3.61 1.60 -3.42
CA ILE A 11 4.87 0.85 -3.41
C ILE A 11 5.83 1.61 -2.50
N VAL A 12 6.37 0.92 -1.51
CA VAL A 12 7.22 1.57 -0.51
C VAL A 12 8.58 0.90 -0.41
N LYS A 13 9.59 1.73 -0.16
CA LYS A 13 10.93 1.29 0.22
C LYS A 13 11.52 2.32 1.18
N ASN A 14 11.80 1.88 2.41
CA ASN A 14 12.42 2.73 3.45
C ASN A 14 11.65 4.04 3.64
N ALA A 15 10.37 3.94 3.95
CA ALA A 15 9.45 5.08 4.09
C ALA A 15 9.03 5.31 5.56
N GLU A 16 9.87 4.93 6.54
CA GLU A 16 9.46 4.96 7.95
C GLU A 16 9.05 6.34 8.45
N GLN A 17 9.60 7.42 7.87
CA GLN A 17 9.31 8.77 8.34
C GLN A 17 7.95 9.30 7.87
N THR A 18 7.42 8.77 6.77
CA THR A 18 6.23 9.32 6.13
C THR A 18 5.07 8.34 6.04
N LEU A 19 5.31 7.05 6.24
CA LEU A 19 4.33 6.02 5.96
C LEU A 19 3.07 6.14 6.83
N LEU A 20 3.23 6.38 8.13
CA LEU A 20 2.09 6.44 9.03
C LEU A 20 1.13 7.57 8.64
N GLU A 21 1.66 8.74 8.35
CA GLU A 21 0.86 9.88 7.91
C GLU A 21 0.13 9.56 6.60
N CYS A 22 0.84 8.92 5.66
CA CYS A 22 0.26 8.50 4.39
C CYS A 22 -0.90 7.53 4.61
N LEU A 23 -0.68 6.48 5.40
CA LEU A 23 -1.72 5.48 5.66
C LEU A 23 -2.92 6.08 6.38
N ASN A 24 -2.69 6.98 7.32
CA ASN A 24 -3.79 7.66 8.00
C ASN A 24 -4.67 8.45 7.03
N SER A 25 -4.09 9.03 6.00
CA SER A 25 -4.86 9.77 4.99
C SER A 25 -5.67 8.85 4.09
N LEU A 26 -5.36 7.56 4.05
CA LEU A 26 -5.97 6.57 3.15
C LEU A 26 -6.92 5.62 3.87
N LYS A 27 -7.07 5.72 5.17
CA LYS A 27 -7.76 4.71 5.99
C LYS A 27 -9.21 4.44 5.63
N ASP A 28 -9.88 5.40 4.99
CA ASP A 28 -11.31 5.28 4.65
C ASP A 28 -11.55 4.66 3.26
N PHE A 29 -10.51 4.42 2.48
CA PHE A 29 -10.65 3.73 1.20
C PHE A 29 -11.00 2.26 1.42
N ASP A 30 -11.64 1.66 0.40
CA ASP A 30 -12.11 0.28 0.51
C ASP A 30 -10.97 -0.71 0.74
N GLU A 31 -9.86 -0.55 0.01
CA GLU A 31 -8.68 -1.37 0.24
C GLU A 31 -7.41 -0.58 -0.08
N ILE A 32 -6.36 -0.89 0.66
CA ILE A 32 -5.03 -0.32 0.46
C ILE A 32 -4.09 -1.49 0.21
N ILE A 33 -3.49 -1.54 -0.97
CA ILE A 33 -2.49 -2.53 -1.35
C ILE A 33 -1.11 -1.90 -1.15
N LEU A 34 -0.39 -2.35 -0.14
CA LEU A 34 0.97 -1.88 0.14
C LEU A 34 1.96 -2.93 -0.32
N LEU A 35 2.77 -2.59 -1.32
CA LEU A 35 3.83 -3.46 -1.81
C LEU A 35 5.16 -2.98 -1.27
N ASN A 36 5.73 -3.76 -0.36
CA ASN A 36 7.03 -3.47 0.25
C ASN A 36 8.14 -3.99 -0.66
N ASN A 37 8.95 -3.04 -1.16
CA ASN A 37 10.09 -3.37 -2.01
C ASN A 37 11.37 -3.43 -1.16
N GLU A 38 11.48 -4.47 -0.34
CA GLU A 38 12.69 -4.78 0.43
C GLU A 38 13.14 -3.65 1.36
N SER A 39 12.20 -3.05 2.12
CA SER A 39 12.56 -2.06 3.13
C SER A 39 13.39 -2.70 4.25
N ILE A 40 14.43 -2.00 4.71
CA ILE A 40 15.31 -2.44 5.79
C ILE A 40 15.16 -1.60 7.05
N ASP A 41 14.33 -0.57 7.02
CA ASP A 41 14.03 0.28 8.17
C ASP A 41 12.74 -0.18 8.86
N ASN A 42 12.07 0.69 9.62
CA ASN A 42 10.85 0.35 10.35
C ASN A 42 9.57 0.41 9.49
N THR A 43 9.68 0.57 8.17
CA THR A 43 8.53 0.66 7.28
C THR A 43 7.55 -0.50 7.49
N LEU A 44 8.04 -1.73 7.50
CA LEU A 44 7.18 -2.90 7.64
C LEU A 44 6.53 -2.96 9.03
N ASN A 45 7.27 -2.60 10.08
CA ASN A 45 6.71 -2.56 11.43
C ASN A 45 5.57 -1.56 11.54
N ILE A 46 5.72 -0.38 10.93
CA ILE A 46 4.69 0.64 10.91
C ILE A 46 3.45 0.14 10.18
N ALA A 47 3.63 -0.51 9.03
CA ALA A 47 2.52 -1.06 8.26
C ALA A 47 1.78 -2.14 9.05
N ASN A 48 2.51 -3.05 9.70
CA ASN A 48 1.90 -4.12 10.49
C ASN A 48 1.13 -3.58 11.70
N GLU A 49 1.65 -2.54 12.36
CA GLU A 49 0.94 -1.89 13.46
C GLU A 49 -0.34 -1.22 12.98
N PHE A 50 -0.28 -0.51 11.85
CA PHE A 50 -1.46 0.11 11.27
C PHE A 50 -2.53 -0.92 10.92
N LYS A 51 -2.13 -2.06 10.38
CA LYS A 51 -3.06 -3.12 9.98
C LYS A 51 -3.86 -3.68 11.15
N LYS A 52 -3.33 -3.63 12.36
CA LYS A 52 -4.05 -4.11 13.55
C LYS A 52 -5.35 -3.34 13.76
N ASP A 53 -5.37 -2.05 13.44
CA ASP A 53 -6.54 -1.19 13.61
C ASP A 53 -7.36 -1.04 12.33
N PHE A 54 -6.75 -1.30 11.17
CA PHE A 54 -7.38 -1.09 9.85
C PHE A 54 -7.19 -2.33 8.99
N ALA A 55 -8.18 -3.21 9.02
CA ALA A 55 -8.13 -4.51 8.31
C ALA A 55 -8.15 -4.36 6.78
N ASN A 56 -8.45 -3.18 6.27
CA ASN A 56 -8.45 -2.92 4.82
C ASN A 56 -7.05 -2.71 4.22
N LEU A 57 -6.00 -2.76 5.05
CA LEU A 57 -4.61 -2.73 4.57
C LEU A 57 -4.14 -4.15 4.29
N TYR A 58 -3.62 -4.37 3.08
CA TYR A 58 -3.04 -5.65 2.65
C TYR A 58 -1.58 -5.41 2.30
N ILE A 59 -0.68 -6.19 2.92
CA ILE A 59 0.76 -6.01 2.82
C ILE A 59 1.36 -7.13 2.01
N TYR A 60 2.08 -6.78 0.94
CA TYR A 60 2.78 -7.72 0.07
C TYR A 60 4.25 -7.33 -0.03
N HIS A 61 5.08 -8.28 -0.39
CA HIS A 61 6.53 -8.09 -0.50
C HIS A 61 7.01 -8.55 -1.86
N ASN A 62 7.94 -7.79 -2.45
CA ASN A 62 8.57 -8.22 -3.68
C ASN A 62 9.93 -7.54 -3.84
N ALA A 63 10.89 -8.26 -4.41
CA ALA A 63 12.17 -7.68 -4.80
C ALA A 63 11.96 -6.69 -5.95
N PHE A 64 12.94 -5.82 -6.18
CA PHE A 64 12.84 -4.87 -7.27
C PHE A 64 12.91 -5.59 -8.63
N ILE A 65 11.89 -5.40 -9.44
CA ILE A 65 11.77 -5.97 -10.78
C ILE A 65 11.50 -4.89 -11.83
N GLY A 66 11.73 -3.63 -11.47
CA GLY A 66 11.39 -2.46 -12.27
C GLY A 66 10.12 -1.79 -11.76
N PHE A 67 10.04 -0.46 -11.87
CA PHE A 67 8.89 0.28 -11.32
C PHE A 67 7.58 -0.08 -12.00
N GLY A 68 7.60 -0.22 -13.34
CA GLY A 68 6.40 -0.61 -14.08
C GLY A 68 5.92 -2.00 -13.70
N ALA A 69 6.84 -2.95 -13.55
CA ALA A 69 6.49 -4.32 -13.16
C ALA A 69 5.96 -4.38 -11.72
N LEU A 70 6.54 -3.62 -10.79
CA LEU A 70 6.03 -3.53 -9.41
C LEU A 70 4.62 -2.93 -9.38
N LYS A 71 4.38 -1.89 -10.16
CA LYS A 71 3.06 -1.27 -10.24
C LYS A 71 2.04 -2.26 -10.81
N ASN A 72 2.39 -2.99 -11.86
CA ASN A 72 1.51 -4.01 -12.43
C ASN A 72 1.22 -5.13 -11.42
N LEU A 73 2.22 -5.53 -10.65
CA LEU A 73 2.02 -6.54 -9.62
C LEU A 73 1.05 -6.03 -8.55
N ALA A 74 1.24 -4.80 -8.07
CA ALA A 74 0.34 -4.20 -7.08
C ALA A 74 -1.09 -4.12 -7.63
N LEU A 75 -1.25 -3.71 -8.89
CA LEU A 75 -2.55 -3.67 -9.55
C LEU A 75 -3.22 -5.02 -9.59
N SER A 76 -2.45 -6.10 -9.76
CA SER A 76 -3.02 -7.45 -9.84
C SER A 76 -3.66 -7.91 -8.53
N TYR A 77 -3.32 -7.29 -7.41
CA TYR A 77 -3.93 -7.59 -6.11
C TYR A 77 -5.21 -6.78 -5.85
N ALA A 78 -5.46 -5.73 -6.61
CA ALA A 78 -6.59 -4.83 -6.36
C ALA A 78 -7.90 -5.50 -6.79
N LYS A 79 -8.94 -5.37 -5.96
CA LYS A 79 -10.25 -5.95 -6.24
C LYS A 79 -11.21 -4.98 -6.93
N ASN A 80 -10.93 -3.69 -6.88
CA ASN A 80 -11.81 -2.67 -7.47
C ASN A 80 -11.27 -2.21 -8.83
N ASP A 81 -12.17 -1.74 -9.69
CA ASP A 81 -11.80 -1.20 -11.01
C ASP A 81 -11.22 0.21 -10.93
N TRP A 82 -11.59 0.96 -9.89
CA TRP A 82 -11.06 2.30 -9.67
C TRP A 82 -9.82 2.20 -8.80
N ILE A 83 -8.72 2.74 -9.30
CA ILE A 83 -7.41 2.63 -8.65
C ILE A 83 -6.83 4.01 -8.41
N LEU A 84 -6.42 4.27 -7.16
CA LEU A 84 -5.59 5.42 -6.81
C LEU A 84 -4.17 4.93 -6.60
N SER A 85 -3.24 5.40 -7.41
CA SER A 85 -1.83 5.03 -7.29
C SER A 85 -1.07 6.15 -6.58
N ILE A 86 -0.39 5.77 -5.49
CA ILE A 86 0.44 6.70 -4.70
C ILE A 86 1.91 6.36 -4.97
N ASP A 87 2.66 7.34 -5.37
CA ASP A 87 4.10 7.16 -5.63
C ASP A 87 4.96 7.57 -4.46
#